data_c8256a1e8824e08720b5983e335943f9
#
_entry.id   c8256a1e8824e08720b5983e335943f9
#
_cell.length_a   1.000
_cell.length_b   1.000
_cell.length_c   1.000
_cell.angle_alpha   90.00
_cell.angle_beta   90.00
_cell.angle_gamma   90.00
#
_symmetry.space_group_name_H-M   'P 1'
#
loop_
_entity.id
_entity.type
_entity.pdbx_description
1 polymer ?
#
loop_
_entity_poly.entity_id
_entity_poly.type
_entity_poly.pdbx_seq_one_letter_code
_entity_poly.pdbx_strand_id
1 'polypeptide(L)'
;MKKFIYLLIALAMCSGNAMALADEPEEGISFMGLFGMNVSKLQNHEYNAKVGATMGIRADYVLPNAHGTYLTAGVDWTMKGGKLSYSEMVGAKDASATAKYVLHYFEVPIRVGFRFNASDELGFYGELGPYFAVGVGGKHRVKLDMDGDAANIIEDAGTYKAFRNYGYPDKTFQRWDAGIGFRVGAEYNQHYNLMLGCDWGLADIYRNSLRDDFYDMTGESLPKVKNFNFSITVGYRF
;
A
#
# COMPACT_ATOMS: atom_id res chain seq x y z
N MET A 1 -4.24 4.21 -19.76
CA MET A 1 -3.17 3.28 -19.32
C MET A 1 -2.05 3.14 -20.35
N LYS A 2 -2.31 2.79 -21.64
CA LYS A 2 -1.23 2.67 -22.65
C LYS A 2 -0.36 3.93 -22.83
N LYS A 3 -0.95 5.14 -22.79
CA LYS A 3 -0.21 6.41 -22.91
C LYS A 3 0.77 6.69 -21.75
N PHE A 4 0.49 6.18 -20.55
CA PHE A 4 1.37 6.33 -19.38
C PHE A 4 2.59 5.41 -19.45
N ILE A 5 2.42 4.21 -20.01
CA ILE A 5 3.51 3.25 -20.27
C ILE A 5 4.46 3.82 -21.33
N TYR A 6 3.93 4.45 -22.39
CA TYR A 6 4.77 5.09 -23.42
C TYR A 6 5.53 6.31 -22.89
N LEU A 7 4.95 7.05 -21.93
CA LEU A 7 5.66 8.16 -21.26
C LEU A 7 6.82 7.65 -20.40
N LEU A 8 6.63 6.56 -19.66
CA LEU A 8 7.69 5.92 -18.87
C LEU A 8 8.81 5.32 -19.76
N ILE A 9 8.44 4.70 -20.89
CA ILE A 9 9.41 4.18 -21.88
C ILE A 9 10.14 5.33 -22.57
N ALA A 10 9.45 6.43 -22.90
CA ALA A 10 10.07 7.61 -23.48
C ALA A 10 11.03 8.31 -22.51
N LEU A 11 10.69 8.40 -21.21
CA LEU A 11 11.60 8.88 -20.17
C LEU A 11 12.83 7.98 -20.03
N ALA A 12 12.66 6.66 -20.10
CA ALA A 12 13.76 5.70 -20.06
C ALA A 12 14.63 5.74 -21.32
N MET A 13 14.06 6.07 -22.49
CA MET A 13 14.81 6.19 -23.74
C MET A 13 15.51 7.56 -23.92
N CYS A 14 15.01 8.62 -23.27
CA CYS A 14 15.69 9.93 -23.27
C CYS A 14 16.97 9.95 -22.42
N SER A 15 17.18 8.96 -21.55
CA SER A 15 18.41 8.84 -20.75
C SER A 15 19.62 8.26 -21.51
N GLY A 16 19.44 7.90 -22.79
CA GLY A 16 20.49 7.25 -23.59
C GLY A 16 21.53 8.17 -24.23
N ASN A 17 21.37 9.51 -24.21
CA ASN A 17 22.36 10.42 -24.82
C ASN A 17 22.62 11.62 -23.90
N ALA A 18 23.85 11.64 -23.39
CA ALA A 18 24.54 12.80 -22.81
C ALA A 18 23.96 13.34 -21.49
N MET A 19 23.92 12.53 -20.46
CA MET A 19 24.20 13.04 -19.12
C MET A 19 25.70 12.76 -18.87
N ALA A 20 26.51 13.81 -18.75
CA ALA A 20 27.71 13.72 -17.94
C ALA A 20 27.17 13.39 -16.52
N LEU A 21 27.19 12.14 -16.16
CA LEU A 21 26.79 11.69 -14.85
C LEU A 21 27.74 12.38 -13.87
N ALA A 22 27.20 13.14 -12.94
CA ALA A 22 27.88 13.44 -11.71
C ALA A 22 28.35 12.11 -11.11
N ASP A 23 29.32 12.12 -10.22
CA ASP A 23 29.96 10.94 -9.66
C ASP A 23 29.01 9.79 -9.43
N GLU A 24 29.46 8.56 -9.75
CA GLU A 24 28.66 7.36 -9.52
C GLU A 24 28.26 7.26 -8.03
N PRO A 25 27.07 6.72 -7.71
CA PRO A 25 26.67 6.50 -6.33
C PRO A 25 27.70 5.67 -5.56
N GLU A 26 28.01 6.07 -4.33
CA GLU A 26 28.96 5.36 -3.49
C GLU A 26 28.57 3.88 -3.34
N GLU A 27 29.54 2.99 -3.59
CA GLU A 27 29.36 1.56 -3.44
C GLU A 27 29.26 1.18 -1.96
N GLY A 28 28.47 0.16 -1.66
CA GLY A 28 28.37 -0.37 -0.30
C GLY A 28 26.95 -0.37 0.27
N ILE A 29 26.86 -0.47 1.60
CA ILE A 29 25.62 -0.56 2.34
C ILE A 29 25.30 0.81 2.95
N SER A 30 24.09 1.28 2.75
CA SER A 30 23.53 2.44 3.42
C SER A 30 22.19 2.10 4.09
N PHE A 31 21.84 2.83 5.15
CA PHE A 31 20.58 2.67 5.87
C PHE A 31 19.73 3.91 5.72
N MET A 32 18.41 3.72 5.68
CA MET A 32 17.45 4.82 5.55
C MET A 32 16.26 4.59 6.49
N GLY A 33 15.91 5.62 7.26
CA GLY A 33 14.63 5.71 7.95
C GLY A 33 13.64 6.47 7.09
N LEU A 34 12.39 6.03 7.05
CA LEU A 34 11.33 6.67 6.25
C LEU A 34 10.02 6.76 7.00
N PHE A 35 9.23 7.77 6.67
CA PHE A 35 7.85 7.93 7.13
C PHE A 35 7.03 8.71 6.10
N GLY A 36 5.71 8.54 6.15
CA GLY A 36 4.84 9.26 5.22
C GLY A 36 3.39 8.86 5.32
N MET A 37 2.67 9.22 4.28
CA MET A 37 1.25 8.93 4.12
C MET A 37 1.02 7.96 2.97
N ASN A 38 -0.06 7.21 3.09
CA ASN A 38 -0.49 6.35 2.00
C ASN A 38 -2.00 6.44 1.79
N VAL A 39 -2.42 6.13 0.59
CA VAL A 39 -3.81 5.96 0.20
C VAL A 39 -3.97 4.52 -0.25
N SER A 40 -4.75 3.76 0.49
CA SER A 40 -4.99 2.36 0.20
C SER A 40 -6.44 2.11 -0.22
N LYS A 41 -6.64 1.12 -1.08
CA LYS A 41 -7.95 0.66 -1.53
C LYS A 41 -7.94 -0.86 -1.57
N LEU A 42 -9.05 -1.45 -1.13
CA LEU A 42 -9.32 -2.86 -1.41
C LEU A 42 -9.80 -2.98 -2.86
N GLN A 43 -9.14 -3.83 -3.65
CA GLN A 43 -9.46 -4.01 -5.07
C GLN A 43 -10.75 -4.82 -5.23
N ASN A 44 -11.86 -4.15 -5.04
CA ASN A 44 -13.20 -4.54 -5.45
C ASN A 44 -13.95 -3.24 -5.75
N HIS A 45 -14.89 -3.25 -6.67
CA HIS A 45 -15.59 -2.05 -7.17
C HIS A 45 -16.32 -1.26 -6.08
N GLU A 46 -16.66 -1.89 -4.97
CA GLU A 46 -17.48 -1.30 -3.90
C GLU A 46 -16.66 -0.52 -2.84
N TYR A 47 -15.32 -0.70 -2.79
CA TYR A 47 -14.51 -0.06 -1.77
C TYR A 47 -13.96 1.29 -2.23
N ASN A 48 -14.15 2.30 -1.39
CA ASN A 48 -13.52 3.61 -1.51
C ASN A 48 -12.12 3.61 -0.89
N ALA A 49 -11.27 4.50 -1.37
CA ALA A 49 -9.92 4.65 -0.87
C ALA A 49 -9.91 5.21 0.56
N LYS A 50 -8.85 4.84 1.31
CA LYS A 50 -8.62 5.27 2.69
C LYS A 50 -7.20 5.80 2.84
N VAL A 51 -7.08 6.95 3.50
CA VAL A 51 -5.78 7.51 3.91
C VAL A 51 -5.25 6.75 5.13
N GLY A 52 -3.97 6.45 5.12
CA GLY A 52 -3.22 5.81 6.19
C GLY A 52 -1.84 6.44 6.38
N ALA A 53 -1.05 5.83 7.24
CA ALA A 53 0.34 6.20 7.48
C ALA A 53 1.26 5.01 7.20
N THR A 54 2.50 5.31 6.84
CA THR A 54 3.56 4.33 6.67
C THR A 54 4.86 4.85 7.29
N MET A 55 5.64 3.95 7.88
CA MET A 55 6.98 4.22 8.37
C MET A 55 7.83 2.97 8.28
N GLY A 56 9.13 3.12 8.12
CA GLY A 56 10.00 1.96 8.02
C GLY A 56 11.47 2.27 8.06
N ILE A 57 12.25 1.21 7.99
CA ILE A 57 13.70 1.24 7.86
C ILE A 57 14.10 0.37 6.68
N ARG A 58 15.13 0.78 5.97
CA ARG A 58 15.67 0.08 4.80
C ARG A 58 17.17 0.01 4.84
N ALA A 59 17.69 -1.02 4.22
CA ALA A 59 19.08 -1.18 3.87
C ALA A 59 19.18 -1.27 2.36
N ASP A 60 20.03 -0.44 1.76
CA ASP A 60 20.36 -0.44 0.35
C ASP A 60 21.80 -0.93 0.19
N TYR A 61 22.01 -1.84 -0.74
CA TYR A 61 23.34 -2.32 -1.13
C TYR A 61 23.60 -1.97 -2.59
N VAL A 62 24.43 -0.95 -2.81
CA VAL A 62 24.89 -0.55 -4.15
C VAL A 62 25.92 -1.57 -4.64
N LEU A 63 25.60 -2.20 -5.78
CA LEU A 63 26.42 -3.27 -6.35
C LEU A 63 27.71 -2.70 -6.97
N PRO A 64 28.88 -3.28 -6.66
CA PRO A 64 30.13 -2.86 -7.26
C PRO A 64 30.12 -2.99 -8.79
N ASN A 65 30.66 -1.99 -9.49
CA ASN A 65 30.74 -1.95 -10.96
C ASN A 65 29.40 -2.12 -11.69
N ALA A 66 28.28 -1.79 -11.05
CA ALA A 66 26.95 -1.96 -11.62
C ALA A 66 26.24 -0.64 -11.95
N HIS A 67 27.02 0.45 -12.11
CA HIS A 67 26.57 1.77 -12.58
C HIS A 67 25.29 2.26 -11.87
N GLY A 68 25.26 2.21 -10.52
CA GLY A 68 24.14 2.69 -9.72
C GLY A 68 23.01 1.68 -9.52
N THR A 69 23.18 0.43 -9.94
CA THR A 69 22.26 -0.66 -9.59
C THR A 69 22.42 -1.05 -8.12
N TYR A 70 21.32 -1.20 -7.41
CA TYR A 70 21.33 -1.59 -5.99
C TYR A 70 20.21 -2.55 -5.64
N LEU A 71 20.41 -3.27 -4.54
CA LEU A 71 19.39 -4.08 -3.89
C LEU A 71 18.91 -3.35 -2.65
N THR A 72 17.61 -3.34 -2.42
CA THR A 72 17.03 -2.78 -1.20
C THR A 72 16.14 -3.81 -0.51
N ALA A 73 16.25 -3.86 0.81
CA ALA A 73 15.36 -4.63 1.67
C ALA A 73 15.05 -3.83 2.94
N GLY A 74 13.91 -4.09 3.58
CA GLY A 74 13.55 -3.35 4.76
C GLY A 74 12.39 -3.94 5.52
N VAL A 75 11.92 -3.18 6.50
CA VAL A 75 10.69 -3.45 7.24
C VAL A 75 9.89 -2.16 7.31
N ASP A 76 8.70 -2.18 6.74
CA ASP A 76 7.76 -1.07 6.73
C ASP A 76 6.54 -1.44 7.58
N TRP A 77 6.14 -0.57 8.51
CA TRP A 77 4.80 -0.61 9.08
C TRP A 77 3.88 0.25 8.23
N THR A 78 2.79 -0.35 7.73
CA THR A 78 1.86 0.32 6.81
C THR A 78 0.41 0.11 7.24
N MET A 79 -0.34 1.20 7.25
CA MET A 79 -1.78 1.18 7.54
C MET A 79 -2.57 1.10 6.24
N LYS A 80 -3.10 -0.07 5.92
CA LYS A 80 -3.94 -0.33 4.73
C LYS A 80 -5.43 -0.42 5.08
N GLY A 81 -6.28 -0.56 4.08
CA GLY A 81 -7.70 -0.82 4.23
C GLY A 81 -8.56 -0.16 3.17
N GLY A 82 -9.84 -0.02 3.49
CA GLY A 82 -10.84 0.58 2.60
C GLY A 82 -12.06 1.07 3.37
N LYS A 83 -12.93 1.76 2.66
CA LYS A 83 -14.23 2.20 3.15
C LYS A 83 -15.30 1.68 2.19
N LEU A 84 -16.26 0.91 2.70
CA LEU A 84 -17.46 0.50 1.99
C LEU A 84 -18.61 1.39 2.45
N SER A 85 -19.32 2.01 1.52
CA SER A 85 -20.52 2.81 1.83
C SER A 85 -21.65 2.30 0.94
N TYR A 86 -22.71 1.93 1.58
CA TYR A 86 -23.96 1.49 0.94
C TYR A 86 -25.07 2.41 1.40
N SER A 87 -25.88 2.91 0.48
CA SER A 87 -27.05 3.72 0.77
C SER A 87 -28.24 3.18 -0.04
N GLU A 88 -29.36 2.99 0.65
CA GLU A 88 -30.61 2.50 0.08
C GLU A 88 -31.77 3.31 0.65
N MET A 89 -32.75 3.58 -0.20
CA MET A 89 -34.00 4.19 0.25
C MET A 89 -34.90 3.12 0.83
N VAL A 90 -35.20 3.22 2.12
CA VAL A 90 -36.14 2.36 2.83
C VAL A 90 -37.42 3.14 3.08
N GLY A 91 -38.40 3.01 2.18
CA GLY A 91 -39.63 3.81 2.18
C GLY A 91 -39.35 5.26 1.78
N ALA A 92 -39.71 6.22 2.65
CA ALA A 92 -39.43 7.66 2.44
C ALA A 92 -38.19 8.16 3.17
N LYS A 93 -37.32 7.27 3.68
CA LYS A 93 -36.11 7.59 4.48
C LYS A 93 -34.88 7.03 3.80
N ASP A 94 -33.79 7.81 3.80
CA ASP A 94 -32.48 7.36 3.37
C ASP A 94 -31.82 6.60 4.51
N ALA A 95 -31.44 5.34 4.26
CA ALA A 95 -30.63 4.53 5.15
C ALA A 95 -29.22 4.36 4.56
N SER A 96 -28.20 4.69 5.29
CA SER A 96 -26.81 4.47 4.87
C SER A 96 -26.04 3.62 5.86
N ALA A 97 -25.26 2.67 5.32
CA ALA A 97 -24.33 1.84 6.08
C ALA A 97 -22.92 2.13 5.61
N THR A 98 -22.03 2.44 6.54
CA THR A 98 -20.61 2.65 6.25
C THR A 98 -19.76 1.67 7.05
N ALA A 99 -19.02 0.81 6.37
CA ALA A 99 -18.00 -0.06 6.97
C ALA A 99 -16.60 0.48 6.65
N LYS A 100 -15.82 0.77 7.68
CA LYS A 100 -14.43 1.25 7.56
C LYS A 100 -13.49 0.19 8.09
N TYR A 101 -12.57 -0.23 7.22
CA TYR A 101 -11.53 -1.21 7.52
C TYR A 101 -10.19 -0.51 7.71
N VAL A 102 -9.54 -0.76 8.84
CA VAL A 102 -8.21 -0.28 9.18
C VAL A 102 -7.35 -1.48 9.51
N LEU A 103 -6.38 -1.78 8.66
CA LEU A 103 -5.51 -2.94 8.77
C LEU A 103 -4.07 -2.48 8.93
N HIS A 104 -3.37 -3.00 9.92
CA HIS A 104 -1.96 -2.70 10.18
C HIS A 104 -1.12 -3.88 9.74
N TYR A 105 -0.16 -3.64 8.85
CA TYR A 105 0.76 -4.62 8.33
C TYR A 105 2.20 -4.26 8.68
N PHE A 106 3.01 -5.28 8.96
CA PHE A 106 4.44 -5.23 8.75
C PHE A 106 4.75 -5.83 7.38
N GLU A 107 5.48 -5.09 6.57
CA GLU A 107 5.85 -5.45 5.21
C GLU A 107 7.36 -5.56 5.10
N VAL A 108 7.83 -6.59 4.41
CA VAL A 108 9.22 -6.79 4.04
C VAL A 108 9.32 -6.63 2.53
N PRO A 109 9.65 -5.43 2.03
CA PRO A 109 9.96 -5.21 0.63
C PRO A 109 11.35 -5.74 0.31
N ILE A 110 11.50 -6.34 -0.88
CA ILE A 110 12.79 -6.74 -1.45
C ILE A 110 12.77 -6.27 -2.89
N ARG A 111 13.63 -5.29 -3.24
CA ARG A 111 13.57 -4.66 -4.55
C ARG A 111 14.95 -4.55 -5.19
N VAL A 112 14.96 -4.49 -6.50
CA VAL A 112 16.10 -4.03 -7.31
C VAL A 112 15.81 -2.58 -7.68
N GLY A 113 16.80 -1.73 -7.53
CA GLY A 113 16.73 -0.32 -7.90
C GLY A 113 17.88 0.09 -8.80
N PHE A 114 17.66 1.22 -9.43
CA PHE A 114 18.68 1.93 -10.18
C PHE A 114 18.68 3.38 -9.72
N ARG A 115 19.87 3.90 -9.36
CA ARG A 115 20.09 5.27 -8.92
C ARG A 115 21.07 5.95 -9.86
N PHE A 116 20.82 7.21 -10.16
CA PHE A 116 21.75 8.06 -10.88
C PHE A 116 21.78 9.46 -10.28
N ASN A 117 22.94 10.07 -10.26
CA ASN A 117 23.12 11.44 -9.80
C ASN A 117 22.95 12.38 -11.00
N ALA A 118 22.02 13.33 -10.88
CA ALA A 118 21.84 14.38 -11.89
C ALA A 118 22.77 15.57 -11.63
N SER A 119 23.20 15.73 -10.39
CA SER A 119 24.22 16.70 -9.94
C SER A 119 24.87 16.17 -8.66
N ASP A 120 25.87 16.87 -8.14
CA ASP A 120 26.53 16.52 -6.87
C ASP A 120 25.54 16.49 -5.67
N GLU A 121 24.46 17.26 -5.76
CA GLU A 121 23.48 17.38 -4.69
C GLU A 121 22.19 16.59 -4.96
N LEU A 122 21.87 16.28 -6.23
CA LEU A 122 20.57 15.74 -6.61
C LEU A 122 20.69 14.42 -7.35
N GLY A 123 20.15 13.38 -6.77
CA GLY A 123 20.01 12.05 -7.36
C GLY A 123 18.55 11.66 -7.59
N PHE A 124 18.33 10.74 -8.51
CA PHE A 124 17.03 10.11 -8.75
C PHE A 124 17.18 8.60 -8.74
N TYR A 125 16.12 7.90 -8.36
CA TYR A 125 16.12 6.45 -8.36
C TYR A 125 14.75 5.86 -8.65
N GLY A 126 14.76 4.62 -9.11
CA GLY A 126 13.57 3.80 -9.28
C GLY A 126 13.81 2.40 -8.74
N GLU A 127 12.80 1.80 -8.14
CA GLU A 127 12.85 0.49 -7.50
C GLU A 127 11.65 -0.36 -7.92
N LEU A 128 11.87 -1.64 -8.12
CA LEU A 128 10.82 -2.62 -8.43
C LEU A 128 11.12 -3.95 -7.72
N GLY A 129 10.11 -4.58 -7.16
CA GLY A 129 10.27 -5.92 -6.58
C GLY A 129 9.07 -6.36 -5.76
N PRO A 130 9.11 -7.58 -5.23
CA PRO A 130 8.07 -8.13 -4.37
C PRO A 130 8.06 -7.50 -2.98
N TYR A 131 6.92 -7.61 -2.32
CA TYR A 131 6.79 -7.45 -0.88
C TYR A 131 6.02 -8.61 -0.28
N PHE A 132 6.34 -8.91 0.98
CA PHE A 132 5.60 -9.84 1.83
C PHE A 132 5.15 -9.09 3.07
N ALA A 133 3.90 -9.32 3.50
CA ALA A 133 3.35 -8.60 4.62
C ALA A 133 2.57 -9.51 5.57
N VAL A 134 2.59 -9.16 6.86
CA VAL A 134 1.82 -9.81 7.89
C VAL A 134 0.95 -8.82 8.64
N GLY A 135 -0.36 -9.09 8.71
CA GLY A 135 -1.32 -8.33 9.46
C GLY A 135 -1.13 -8.52 10.97
N VAL A 136 -0.71 -7.46 11.64
CA VAL A 136 -0.42 -7.47 13.08
C VAL A 136 -1.56 -6.92 13.94
N GLY A 137 -2.44 -6.12 13.34
CA GLY A 137 -3.59 -5.54 14.02
C GLY A 137 -4.54 -4.90 13.02
N GLY A 138 -5.72 -4.59 13.49
CA GLY A 138 -6.70 -3.91 12.66
C GLY A 138 -8.07 -3.92 13.30
N LYS A 139 -8.90 -3.00 12.84
CA LYS A 139 -10.30 -2.87 13.30
C LYS A 139 -11.18 -2.63 12.08
N HIS A 140 -12.36 -3.22 12.11
CA HIS A 140 -13.43 -2.74 11.25
C HIS A 140 -14.52 -2.10 12.11
N ARG A 141 -15.04 -0.99 11.63
CA ARG A 141 -16.09 -0.22 12.27
C ARG A 141 -17.25 -0.12 11.30
N VAL A 142 -18.43 -0.48 11.75
CA VAL A 142 -19.67 -0.33 11.00
C VAL A 142 -20.47 0.80 11.62
N LYS A 143 -20.88 1.77 10.81
CA LYS A 143 -21.78 2.86 11.17
C LYS A 143 -23.05 2.69 10.35
N LEU A 144 -24.19 2.78 11.01
CA LEU A 144 -25.51 2.83 10.39
C LEU A 144 -26.08 4.24 10.62
N ASP A 145 -26.52 4.86 9.56
CA ASP A 145 -27.16 6.19 9.59
C ASP A 145 -28.54 6.05 8.95
N MET A 146 -29.56 6.47 9.66
CA MET A 146 -30.94 6.48 9.18
C MET A 146 -31.48 7.90 9.26
N ASP A 147 -31.90 8.46 8.13
CA ASP A 147 -32.45 9.81 8.06
C ASP A 147 -33.78 9.89 8.85
N GLY A 148 -33.86 10.83 9.81
CA GLY A 148 -35.18 11.17 10.40
C GLY A 148 -35.33 11.31 11.89
N ASP A 149 -34.35 11.12 12.75
CA ASP A 149 -34.37 11.61 14.14
C ASP A 149 -33.01 11.36 14.77
N ALA A 150 -32.43 12.37 15.39
CA ALA A 150 -31.10 12.34 16.04
C ALA A 150 -30.98 11.28 17.18
N ALA A 151 -32.05 10.63 17.54
CA ALA A 151 -32.10 9.57 18.56
C ALA A 151 -31.81 8.15 18.01
N ASN A 152 -31.72 7.97 16.68
CA ASN A 152 -31.59 6.65 16.05
C ASN A 152 -30.26 6.43 15.32
N ILE A 153 -29.28 7.29 15.52
CA ILE A 153 -27.92 7.03 15.06
C ILE A 153 -27.34 5.94 15.97
N ILE A 154 -27.37 4.70 15.51
CA ILE A 154 -26.55 3.65 16.09
C ILE A 154 -25.11 3.96 15.66
N GLU A 155 -24.46 4.86 16.40
CA GLU A 155 -23.16 5.43 16.05
C GLU A 155 -22.04 4.40 16.03
N ASP A 156 -22.27 3.21 16.57
CA ASP A 156 -21.30 2.11 16.57
C ASP A 156 -22.03 0.76 16.59
N ALA A 157 -22.42 0.26 15.40
CA ALA A 157 -22.95 -1.10 15.30
C ALA A 157 -21.92 -2.18 15.71
N GLY A 158 -20.68 -1.77 15.97
CA GLY A 158 -19.60 -2.56 16.55
C GLY A 158 -18.23 -2.23 16.00
N THR A 159 -17.22 -2.31 16.87
CA THR A 159 -15.82 -2.29 16.48
C THR A 159 -15.21 -3.67 16.68
N TYR A 160 -14.83 -4.32 15.61
CA TYR A 160 -14.34 -5.70 15.61
C TYR A 160 -12.86 -5.76 15.23
N LYS A 161 -12.14 -6.77 15.75
CA LYS A 161 -10.73 -6.99 15.41
C LYS A 161 -10.62 -7.69 14.05
N ALA A 162 -9.94 -7.08 13.09
CA ALA A 162 -9.88 -7.54 11.70
C ALA A 162 -9.22 -8.92 11.50
N PHE A 163 -8.27 -9.31 12.38
CA PHE A 163 -7.47 -10.54 12.26
C PHE A 163 -7.72 -11.53 13.41
N ARG A 164 -8.84 -11.50 14.09
CA ARG A 164 -9.12 -12.39 15.22
C ARG A 164 -9.42 -13.81 14.75
N ASN A 165 -9.00 -14.81 15.55
CA ASN A 165 -9.13 -16.24 15.18
C ASN A 165 -10.45 -16.88 15.62
N TYR A 166 -11.27 -16.22 16.47
CA TYR A 166 -12.47 -16.79 17.07
C TYR A 166 -13.66 -15.83 17.03
N GLY A 167 -14.84 -16.37 16.65
CA GLY A 167 -16.13 -15.67 16.69
C GLY A 167 -16.60 -15.14 15.33
N TYR A 168 -17.90 -15.31 15.04
CA TYR A 168 -18.58 -14.63 13.93
C TYR A 168 -18.99 -13.23 14.42
N PRO A 169 -18.74 -12.14 13.68
CA PRO A 169 -18.22 -11.97 12.31
C PRO A 169 -16.68 -11.74 12.20
N ASP A 170 -15.89 -12.20 13.15
CA ASP A 170 -14.48 -11.82 13.34
C ASP A 170 -13.46 -12.44 12.37
N LYS A 171 -13.90 -13.28 11.43
CA LYS A 171 -12.99 -14.04 10.54
C LYS A 171 -12.87 -13.46 9.12
N THR A 172 -12.92 -12.15 8.95
CA THR A 172 -13.01 -11.56 7.60
C THR A 172 -11.69 -11.61 6.83
N PHE A 173 -10.57 -11.31 7.49
CA PHE A 173 -9.28 -11.15 6.82
C PHE A 173 -8.24 -12.17 7.26
N GLN A 174 -7.45 -12.66 6.29
CA GLN A 174 -6.23 -13.39 6.58
C GLN A 174 -5.07 -12.42 6.86
N ARG A 175 -4.06 -12.90 7.61
CA ARG A 175 -2.93 -12.07 8.03
C ARG A 175 -1.90 -11.86 6.92
N TRP A 176 -1.77 -12.80 5.99
CA TRP A 176 -0.74 -12.77 4.97
C TRP A 176 -1.19 -11.96 3.75
N ASP A 177 -0.30 -11.10 3.29
CA ASP A 177 -0.43 -10.35 2.06
C ASP A 177 0.91 -10.41 1.30
N ALA A 178 0.86 -10.41 -0.01
CA ALA A 178 2.03 -10.39 -0.86
C ALA A 178 1.70 -9.71 -2.18
N GLY A 179 2.67 -9.07 -2.78
CA GLY A 179 2.47 -8.36 -4.04
C GLY A 179 3.76 -7.86 -4.65
N ILE A 180 3.61 -6.95 -5.59
CA ILE A 180 4.71 -6.28 -6.29
C ILE A 180 4.60 -4.80 -5.98
N GLY A 181 5.73 -4.17 -5.64
CA GLY A 181 5.85 -2.75 -5.38
C GLY A 181 6.80 -2.06 -6.35
N PHE A 182 6.43 -0.86 -6.72
CA PHE A 182 7.24 0.06 -7.52
C PHE A 182 7.41 1.36 -6.76
N ARG A 183 8.62 1.94 -6.81
CA ARG A 183 8.91 3.26 -6.24
C ARG A 183 9.76 4.10 -7.17
N VAL A 184 9.56 5.39 -7.10
CA VAL A 184 10.46 6.40 -7.67
C VAL A 184 10.74 7.43 -6.60
N GLY A 185 11.95 7.97 -6.62
CA GLY A 185 12.35 8.97 -5.63
C GLY A 185 13.39 9.91 -6.15
N ALA A 186 13.49 11.04 -5.43
CA ALA A 186 14.56 12.01 -5.54
C ALA A 186 15.32 12.05 -4.21
N GLU A 187 16.63 12.15 -4.30
CA GLU A 187 17.54 12.24 -3.17
C GLU A 187 18.31 13.56 -3.24
N TYR A 188 18.31 14.31 -2.14
CA TYR A 188 19.03 15.57 -2.02
C TYR A 188 20.17 15.44 -1.01
N ASN A 189 21.35 15.91 -1.39
CA ASN A 189 22.58 15.80 -0.60
C ASN A 189 22.86 14.38 -0.08
N GLN A 190 22.52 13.34 -0.86
CA GLN A 190 22.70 11.93 -0.51
C GLN A 190 21.98 11.46 0.78
N HIS A 191 21.25 12.35 1.45
CA HIS A 191 20.61 12.09 2.74
C HIS A 191 19.09 12.19 2.68
N TYR A 192 18.56 13.28 2.12
CA TYR A 192 17.13 13.56 2.15
C TYR A 192 16.41 12.94 0.97
N ASN A 193 15.43 12.12 1.21
CA ASN A 193 14.71 11.38 0.20
C ASN A 193 13.24 11.76 0.16
N LEU A 194 12.70 11.95 -1.03
CA LEU A 194 11.27 12.04 -1.31
C LEU A 194 10.89 10.91 -2.26
N MET A 195 9.93 10.07 -1.86
CA MET A 195 9.55 8.87 -2.59
C MET A 195 8.05 8.83 -2.88
N LEU A 196 7.71 8.38 -4.08
CA LEU A 196 6.37 7.97 -4.48
C LEU A 196 6.37 6.46 -4.68
N GLY A 197 5.42 5.79 -4.08
CA GLY A 197 5.32 4.32 -4.12
C GLY A 197 3.95 3.83 -4.52
N CYS A 198 3.93 2.69 -5.20
CA CYS A 198 2.72 1.99 -5.59
C CYS A 198 2.91 0.49 -5.34
N ASP A 199 2.05 -0.11 -4.52
CA ASP A 199 2.10 -1.53 -4.19
C ASP A 199 0.81 -2.20 -4.66
N TRP A 200 0.93 -3.24 -5.50
CA TRP A 200 -0.16 -4.10 -5.98
C TRP A 200 -0.16 -5.42 -5.23
N GLY A 201 -1.16 -5.63 -4.38
CA GLY A 201 -1.42 -6.92 -3.76
C GLY A 201 -1.81 -7.96 -4.79
N LEU A 202 -1.18 -9.13 -4.71
CA LEU A 202 -1.50 -10.30 -5.51
C LEU A 202 -2.25 -11.36 -4.71
N ALA A 203 -2.00 -11.39 -3.39
CA ALA A 203 -2.68 -12.29 -2.47
C ALA A 203 -4.15 -11.86 -2.27
N ASP A 204 -5.02 -12.85 -2.14
CA ASP A 204 -6.37 -12.63 -1.65
C ASP A 204 -6.34 -12.47 -0.14
N ILE A 205 -6.81 -11.34 0.36
CA ILE A 205 -6.82 -11.07 1.80
C ILE A 205 -8.09 -11.55 2.51
N TYR A 206 -9.09 -12.06 1.80
CA TYR A 206 -10.22 -12.73 2.43
C TYR A 206 -9.85 -14.13 2.87
N ARG A 207 -10.41 -14.56 3.99
CA ARG A 207 -10.25 -15.94 4.48
C ARG A 207 -11.01 -16.94 3.62
N ASN A 208 -10.41 -18.11 3.40
CA ASN A 208 -11.09 -19.20 2.67
C ASN A 208 -12.37 -19.63 3.40
N SER A 209 -12.37 -19.73 4.74
CA SER A 209 -13.56 -20.07 5.50
C SER A 209 -14.75 -19.12 5.28
N LEU A 210 -14.49 -17.82 5.10
CA LEU A 210 -15.54 -16.85 4.78
C LEU A 210 -16.15 -17.11 3.39
N ARG A 211 -15.33 -17.55 2.45
CA ARG A 211 -15.76 -17.88 1.08
C ARG A 211 -16.59 -19.14 1.06
N ASP A 212 -16.14 -20.16 1.81
CA ASP A 212 -16.84 -21.44 1.93
C ASP A 212 -18.21 -21.23 2.58
N ASP A 213 -18.26 -20.49 3.71
CA ASP A 213 -19.50 -20.12 4.40
C ASP A 213 -20.45 -19.33 3.48
N PHE A 214 -19.94 -18.39 2.69
CA PHE A 214 -20.75 -17.60 1.75
C PHE A 214 -21.28 -18.46 0.60
N TYR A 215 -20.44 -19.34 0.04
CA TYR A 215 -20.86 -20.26 -1.01
C TYR A 215 -21.94 -21.24 -0.53
N ASP A 216 -21.80 -21.76 0.69
CA ASP A 216 -22.78 -22.65 1.29
C ASP A 216 -24.14 -21.97 1.53
N MET A 217 -24.13 -20.65 1.82
CA MET A 217 -25.36 -19.88 2.04
C MET A 217 -26.03 -19.38 0.75
N THR A 218 -25.26 -19.03 -0.26
CA THR A 218 -25.79 -18.31 -1.44
C THR A 218 -25.65 -19.07 -2.75
N GLY A 219 -24.79 -20.09 -2.80
CA GLY A 219 -24.40 -20.79 -4.04
C GLY A 219 -23.44 -19.97 -4.93
N GLU A 220 -23.03 -18.77 -4.48
CA GLU A 220 -22.17 -17.87 -5.24
C GLU A 220 -20.77 -17.77 -4.62
N SER A 221 -19.76 -17.56 -5.46
CA SER A 221 -18.37 -17.37 -5.00
C SER A 221 -18.09 -15.92 -4.68
N LEU A 222 -17.60 -15.63 -3.47
CA LEU A 222 -17.09 -14.30 -3.13
C LEU A 222 -15.91 -13.90 -4.03
N PRO A 223 -15.91 -12.70 -4.62
CA PRO A 223 -14.80 -12.21 -5.41
C PRO A 223 -13.52 -12.05 -4.55
N LYS A 224 -12.37 -12.25 -5.18
CA LYS A 224 -11.06 -12.03 -4.52
C LYS A 224 -10.88 -10.57 -4.18
N VAL A 225 -10.40 -10.30 -2.98
CA VAL A 225 -10.08 -8.95 -2.51
C VAL A 225 -8.59 -8.84 -2.28
N LYS A 226 -7.97 -7.85 -2.92
CA LYS A 226 -6.53 -7.59 -2.88
C LYS A 226 -6.27 -6.17 -2.40
N ASN A 227 -5.12 -5.94 -1.80
CA ASN A 227 -4.69 -4.60 -1.42
C ASN A 227 -4.14 -3.83 -2.63
N PHE A 228 -4.44 -2.54 -2.68
CA PHE A 228 -3.75 -1.57 -3.50
C PHE A 228 -3.34 -0.41 -2.61
N ASN A 229 -2.10 0.06 -2.76
CA ASN A 229 -1.56 1.10 -1.91
C ASN A 229 -0.71 2.07 -2.74
N PHE A 230 -0.98 3.36 -2.60
CA PHE A 230 -0.15 4.44 -3.11
C PHE A 230 0.41 5.21 -1.93
N SER A 231 1.71 5.54 -1.93
CA SER A 231 2.37 6.21 -0.81
C SER A 231 3.23 7.39 -1.26
N ILE A 232 3.30 8.38 -0.39
CA ILE A 232 4.25 9.48 -0.44
C ILE A 232 5.03 9.44 0.86
N THR A 233 6.34 9.27 0.79
CA THR A 233 7.21 9.14 1.95
C THR A 233 8.42 10.06 1.84
N VAL A 234 8.86 10.54 2.98
CA VAL A 234 10.15 11.19 3.13
C VAL A 234 11.07 10.28 3.92
N GLY A 235 12.35 10.33 3.62
CA GLY A 235 13.35 9.50 4.27
C GLY A 235 14.64 10.24 4.53
N TYR A 236 15.40 9.75 5.49
CA TYR A 236 16.76 10.18 5.77
C TYR A 236 17.69 8.98 5.67
N ARG A 237 18.74 9.12 4.86
CA ARG A 237 19.81 8.14 4.65
C ARG A 237 21.00 8.48 5.52
N PHE A 238 21.53 7.49 6.20
CA PHE A 238 22.67 7.61 7.10
C PHE A 238 23.96 7.21 6.41
#